data_e248de281ce5e5262056945eefd5e29a
#
_entry.id   e248de281ce5e5262056945eefd5e29a
#
_cell.length_a   1.000
_cell.length_b   1.000
_cell.length_c   1.000
_cell.angle_alpha   90.00
_cell.angle_beta   90.00
_cell.angle_gamma   90.00
#
_symmetry.space_group_name_H-M   'P 1'
#
loop_
_entity.id
_entity.type
_entity.pdbx_description
1 polymer ?
#
loop_
_entity_poly.entity_id
_entity_poly.type
_entity_poly.pdbx_seq_one_letter_code
_entity_poly.pdbx_strand_id
1 'polypeptide(L)'
;EAEAEIIADNASGNVTVKTSKPYVDLRANLAYPVMVVLDVEHTTDYDHAAIGTGPYVASNFREEVGYTMIANEHYWGGAVPFASIELLYMGDASAKAMALQAGQLDLAENITNINDLRSLQTDPNFTVTIARGVRTGLAHMNVAEGKLLSNKTLRQAVLMALDDETMCSVTVGGL
;
A
#
# COMPACT_ATOMS: atom_id res chain seq x y z
N GLU A 1 -6.24 18.22 -19.10
CA GLU A 1 -5.04 17.75 -18.37
C GLU A 1 -4.02 18.89 -18.33
N ALA A 2 -3.30 19.04 -17.22
CA ALA A 2 -2.21 20.00 -17.13
C ALA A 2 -0.93 19.32 -17.60
N GLU A 3 -0.30 19.89 -18.62
CA GLU A 3 1.03 19.44 -19.04
C GLU A 3 2.07 19.91 -18.01
N ALA A 4 3.01 19.05 -17.67
CA ALA A 4 4.08 19.35 -16.74
C ALA A 4 5.43 19.41 -17.49
N GLU A 5 6.20 20.45 -17.22
CA GLU A 5 7.58 20.61 -17.64
C GLU A 5 8.49 20.37 -16.44
N ILE A 6 9.48 19.48 -16.58
CA ILE A 6 10.46 19.19 -15.53
C ILE A 6 11.78 19.81 -15.94
N ILE A 7 12.31 20.71 -15.12
CA ILE A 7 13.54 21.43 -15.37
C ILE A 7 14.53 21.05 -14.27
N ALA A 8 15.63 20.43 -14.65
CA ALA A 8 16.75 20.11 -13.76
C ALA A 8 17.85 21.19 -13.86
N ASP A 9 18.28 21.68 -12.72
CA ASP A 9 19.45 22.58 -12.61
C ASP A 9 20.58 21.86 -11.87
N ASN A 10 21.51 21.30 -12.61
CA ASN A 10 22.62 20.54 -12.05
C ASN A 10 23.59 21.40 -11.22
N ALA A 11 23.62 22.74 -11.45
CA ALA A 11 24.50 23.62 -10.70
C ALA A 11 24.00 23.89 -9.28
N SER A 12 22.68 23.99 -9.10
CA SER A 12 22.05 24.22 -7.79
C SER A 12 21.51 22.93 -7.17
N GLY A 13 21.43 21.82 -7.92
CA GLY A 13 20.79 20.58 -7.48
C GLY A 13 19.27 20.68 -7.39
N ASN A 14 18.66 21.68 -8.00
CA ASN A 14 17.21 21.88 -7.94
C ASN A 14 16.49 21.22 -9.11
N VAL A 15 15.31 20.68 -8.82
CA VAL A 15 14.35 20.23 -9.82
C VAL A 15 13.10 21.08 -9.72
N THR A 16 12.73 21.74 -10.81
CA THR A 16 11.52 22.56 -10.89
C THR A 16 10.46 21.83 -11.70
N VAL A 17 9.29 21.64 -11.11
CA VAL A 17 8.11 21.13 -11.82
C VAL A 17 7.18 22.28 -12.11
N LYS A 18 7.01 22.60 -13.40
CA LYS A 18 6.17 23.70 -13.86
C LYS A 18 4.96 23.14 -14.61
N THR A 19 3.77 23.56 -14.22
CA THR A 19 2.52 23.15 -14.86
C THR A 19 1.99 24.25 -15.76
N SER A 20 1.38 23.89 -16.89
CA SER A 20 0.79 24.83 -17.85
C SER A 20 -0.43 25.59 -17.30
N LYS A 21 -1.06 25.08 -16.23
CA LYS A 21 -2.21 25.67 -15.54
C LYS A 21 -2.05 25.44 -14.03
N PRO A 22 -2.70 26.27 -13.16
CA PRO A 22 -2.71 26.01 -11.74
C PRO A 22 -3.23 24.60 -11.44
N TYR A 23 -2.44 23.84 -10.67
CA TYR A 23 -2.76 22.45 -10.30
C TYR A 23 -2.65 22.28 -8.79
N VAL A 24 -3.79 22.30 -8.11
CA VAL A 24 -3.87 22.31 -6.65
C VAL A 24 -3.27 21.05 -6.03
N ASP A 25 -3.48 19.90 -6.67
CA ASP A 25 -3.07 18.58 -6.17
C ASP A 25 -1.63 18.18 -6.56
N LEU A 26 -0.83 19.10 -7.15
CA LEU A 26 0.52 18.80 -7.61
C LEU A 26 1.37 18.13 -6.52
N ARG A 27 1.35 18.69 -5.30
CA ARG A 27 2.13 18.14 -4.17
C ARG A 27 1.69 16.74 -3.76
N ALA A 28 0.38 16.50 -3.72
CA ALA A 28 -0.18 15.19 -3.38
C ALA A 28 0.20 14.15 -4.45
N ASN A 29 0.15 14.53 -5.72
CA ASN A 29 0.54 13.64 -6.80
C ASN A 29 2.05 13.35 -6.84
N LEU A 30 2.90 14.34 -6.52
CA LEU A 30 4.34 14.12 -6.40
C LEU A 30 4.70 13.24 -5.18
N ALA A 31 3.85 13.17 -4.17
CA ALA A 31 4.00 12.29 -3.01
C ALA A 31 3.44 10.88 -3.25
N TYR A 32 2.86 10.60 -4.42
CA TYR A 32 2.32 9.28 -4.73
C TYR A 32 3.44 8.25 -4.89
N PRO A 33 3.26 7.01 -4.41
CA PRO A 33 4.33 6.00 -4.37
C PRO A 33 5.03 5.68 -5.69
N VAL A 34 4.38 5.94 -6.85
CA VAL A 34 4.99 5.74 -8.17
C VAL A 34 5.92 6.91 -8.60
N MET A 35 5.93 8.01 -7.84
CA MET A 35 6.77 9.19 -8.11
C MET A 35 8.03 9.21 -7.25
N VAL A 36 8.58 8.03 -6.97
CA VAL A 36 9.80 7.90 -6.17
C VAL A 36 11.02 8.49 -6.88
N VAL A 37 11.94 9.02 -6.09
CA VAL A 37 13.25 9.48 -6.58
C VAL A 37 14.24 8.33 -6.40
N LEU A 38 14.83 7.90 -7.50
CA LEU A 38 15.80 6.80 -7.56
C LEU A 38 17.15 7.28 -8.07
N ASP A 39 18.21 6.66 -7.57
CA ASP A 39 19.55 6.77 -8.15
C ASP A 39 19.63 5.86 -9.37
N VAL A 40 19.47 6.48 -10.55
CA VAL A 40 19.47 5.76 -11.83
C VAL A 40 20.87 5.39 -12.33
N GLU A 41 21.91 6.03 -11.79
CA GLU A 41 23.29 5.75 -12.18
C GLU A 41 23.84 4.48 -11.52
N HIS A 42 23.43 4.23 -10.27
CA HIS A 42 23.91 3.10 -9.48
C HIS A 42 22.89 1.97 -9.30
N THR A 43 21.60 2.20 -9.64
CA THR A 43 20.59 1.16 -9.60
C THR A 43 20.76 0.21 -10.80
N THR A 44 21.07 -1.05 -10.53
CA THR A 44 21.21 -2.09 -11.56
C THR A 44 20.02 -3.05 -11.60
N ASP A 45 19.25 -3.12 -10.52
CA ASP A 45 18.05 -3.96 -10.37
C ASP A 45 16.93 -3.11 -9.76
N TYR A 46 16.03 -2.62 -10.62
CA TYR A 46 14.92 -1.77 -10.22
C TYR A 46 13.80 -2.51 -9.50
N ASP A 47 13.71 -3.83 -9.70
CA ASP A 47 12.64 -4.65 -9.12
C ASP A 47 12.95 -5.09 -7.68
N HIS A 48 14.24 -5.30 -7.35
CA HIS A 48 14.62 -5.94 -6.10
C HIS A 48 15.64 -5.14 -5.27
N ALA A 49 16.39 -4.23 -5.88
CA ALA A 49 17.48 -3.51 -5.23
C ALA A 49 17.60 -2.05 -5.71
N ALA A 50 16.46 -1.39 -5.92
CA ALA A 50 16.45 0.02 -6.30
C ALA A 50 16.99 0.91 -5.18
N ILE A 51 17.88 1.84 -5.53
CA ILE A 51 18.50 2.79 -4.59
C ILE A 51 17.62 4.04 -4.55
N GLY A 52 16.97 4.28 -3.42
CA GLY A 52 16.10 5.42 -3.20
C GLY A 52 16.61 6.33 -2.08
N THR A 53 15.82 7.37 -1.76
CA THR A 53 16.13 8.36 -0.72
C THR A 53 15.47 8.04 0.63
N GLY A 54 14.93 6.85 0.79
CA GLY A 54 14.19 6.43 1.98
C GLY A 54 15.06 6.15 3.21
N PRO A 55 14.42 5.95 4.38
CA PRO A 55 15.12 5.66 5.64
C PRO A 55 15.77 4.27 5.70
N TYR A 56 15.37 3.37 4.83
CA TYR A 56 15.88 2.01 4.74
C TYR A 56 16.20 1.62 3.31
N VAL A 57 17.16 0.72 3.15
CA VAL A 57 17.54 0.11 1.88
C VAL A 57 17.07 -1.35 1.88
N ALA A 58 16.36 -1.75 0.83
CA ALA A 58 15.92 -3.13 0.65
C ALA A 58 17.10 -4.04 0.32
N SER A 59 17.14 -5.22 0.92
CA SER A 59 18.16 -6.24 0.69
C SER A 59 17.54 -7.64 0.83
N ASN A 60 18.24 -8.67 0.31
CA ASN A 60 17.81 -10.07 0.44
C ASN A 60 16.37 -10.33 -0.01
N PHE A 61 15.95 -9.71 -1.10
CA PHE A 61 14.63 -9.97 -1.66
C PHE A 61 14.50 -11.45 -2.04
N ARG A 62 13.42 -12.07 -1.58
CA ARG A 62 13.03 -13.44 -1.90
C ARG A 62 11.56 -13.45 -2.26
N GLU A 63 11.28 -13.76 -3.52
CA GLU A 63 9.92 -13.80 -4.04
C GLU A 63 9.03 -14.69 -3.17
N GLU A 64 7.81 -14.24 -2.90
CA GLU A 64 6.80 -14.89 -2.05
C GLU A 64 7.23 -15.18 -0.59
N VAL A 65 8.41 -14.79 -0.18
CA VAL A 65 8.92 -14.97 1.19
C VAL A 65 9.02 -13.63 1.92
N GLY A 66 9.63 -12.63 1.30
CA GLY A 66 9.83 -11.32 1.90
C GLY A 66 11.19 -10.72 1.59
N TYR A 67 11.57 -9.70 2.34
CA TYR A 67 12.86 -9.02 2.19
C TYR A 67 13.27 -8.36 3.51
N THR A 68 14.57 -8.05 3.61
CA THR A 68 15.13 -7.32 4.73
C THR A 68 15.34 -5.86 4.33
N MET A 69 14.98 -4.95 5.19
CA MET A 69 15.33 -3.52 5.08
C MET A 69 16.43 -3.20 6.09
N ILE A 70 17.52 -2.58 5.63
CA ILE A 70 18.65 -2.15 6.45
C ILE A 70 18.63 -0.63 6.55
N ALA A 71 18.92 -0.09 7.72
CA ALA A 71 19.00 1.36 7.95
C ALA A 71 19.89 2.05 6.90
N ASN A 72 19.39 3.12 6.30
CA ASN A 72 20.13 3.94 5.35
C ASN A 72 20.97 4.97 6.14
N GLU A 73 22.28 4.77 6.20
CA GLU A 73 23.21 5.66 6.91
C GLU A 73 23.25 7.09 6.32
N HIS A 74 22.83 7.23 5.06
CA HIS A 74 22.77 8.50 4.33
C HIS A 74 21.38 9.12 4.32
N TYR A 75 20.45 8.62 5.14
CA TYR A 75 19.10 9.14 5.17
C TYR A 75 19.06 10.60 5.62
N TRP A 76 18.51 11.47 4.79
CA TRP A 76 18.42 12.92 5.03
C TRP A 76 17.61 13.31 6.28
N GLY A 77 16.70 12.45 6.74
CA GLY A 77 15.87 12.67 7.94
C GLY A 77 16.56 12.29 9.26
N GLY A 78 17.83 11.85 9.23
CA GLY A 78 18.60 11.48 10.42
C GLY A 78 18.46 10.00 10.82
N ALA A 79 18.83 9.69 12.05
CA ALA A 79 18.85 8.32 12.55
C ALA A 79 17.45 7.69 12.57
N VAL A 80 17.37 6.43 12.18
CA VAL A 80 16.14 5.63 12.17
C VAL A 80 16.06 4.74 13.42
N PRO A 81 14.85 4.35 13.89
CA PRO A 81 14.69 3.65 15.17
C PRO A 81 15.21 2.21 15.16
N PHE A 82 15.22 1.54 14.00
CA PHE A 82 15.64 0.15 13.87
C PHE A 82 16.83 0.03 12.94
N ALA A 83 17.81 -0.80 13.28
CA ALA A 83 18.96 -1.09 12.43
C ALA A 83 18.55 -1.93 11.20
N SER A 84 17.56 -2.81 11.37
CA SER A 84 16.99 -3.60 10.31
C SER A 84 15.52 -3.93 10.59
N ILE A 85 14.76 -4.16 9.54
CA ILE A 85 13.36 -4.60 9.57
C ILE A 85 13.25 -5.80 8.63
N GLU A 86 12.73 -6.92 9.10
CA GLU A 86 12.41 -8.07 8.27
C GLU A 86 10.93 -8.02 7.89
N LEU A 87 10.64 -8.01 6.60
CA LEU A 87 9.28 -8.03 6.06
C LEU A 87 9.00 -9.43 5.52
N LEU A 88 8.01 -10.09 6.09
CA LEU A 88 7.57 -11.42 5.70
C LEU A 88 6.26 -11.35 4.92
N TYR A 89 6.20 -12.01 3.78
CA TYR A 89 4.98 -12.17 3.02
C TYR A 89 4.16 -13.32 3.62
N MET A 90 2.95 -13.01 4.05
CA MET A 90 1.98 -13.98 4.57
C MET A 90 0.62 -13.71 3.93
N GLY A 91 0.19 -14.59 3.03
CA GLY A 91 -1.08 -14.45 2.29
C GLY A 91 -2.33 -14.73 3.13
N ASP A 92 -2.22 -15.59 4.15
CA ASP A 92 -3.35 -15.95 5.02
C ASP A 92 -3.42 -15.03 6.24
N ALA A 93 -4.56 -14.37 6.42
CA ALA A 93 -4.76 -13.40 7.50
C ALA A 93 -4.80 -14.06 8.88
N SER A 94 -5.36 -15.27 9.01
CA SER A 94 -5.44 -15.98 10.28
C SER A 94 -4.08 -16.56 10.68
N ALA A 95 -3.29 -17.06 9.72
CA ALA A 95 -1.91 -17.48 9.97
C ALA A 95 -1.06 -16.30 10.47
N LYS A 96 -1.27 -15.11 9.90
CA LYS A 96 -0.60 -13.88 10.34
C LYS A 96 -0.95 -13.51 11.78
N ALA A 97 -2.23 -13.57 12.16
CA ALA A 97 -2.68 -13.31 13.53
C ALA A 97 -2.10 -14.33 14.52
N MET A 98 -2.10 -15.62 14.16
CA MET A 98 -1.49 -16.66 14.98
C MET A 98 0.02 -16.48 15.16
N ALA A 99 0.75 -16.11 14.10
CA ALA A 99 2.20 -15.85 14.17
C ALA A 99 2.52 -14.66 15.09
N LEU A 100 1.68 -13.60 15.04
CA LEU A 100 1.79 -12.47 15.97
C LEU A 100 1.54 -12.90 17.42
N GLN A 101 0.48 -13.68 17.68
CA GLN A 101 0.18 -14.21 19.02
C GLN A 101 1.26 -15.15 19.56
N ALA A 102 1.92 -15.89 18.67
CA ALA A 102 3.05 -16.76 19.01
C ALA A 102 4.38 -16.02 19.23
N GLY A 103 4.42 -14.69 19.07
CA GLY A 103 5.64 -13.90 19.18
C GLY A 103 6.64 -14.10 18.04
N GLN A 104 6.18 -14.61 16.90
CA GLN A 104 6.99 -14.76 15.69
C GLN A 104 7.03 -13.48 14.85
N LEU A 105 6.12 -12.57 15.11
CA LEU A 105 6.02 -11.25 14.50
C LEU A 105 5.90 -10.19 15.58
N ASP A 106 6.56 -9.06 15.37
CA ASP A 106 6.41 -7.87 16.23
C ASP A 106 5.24 -6.99 15.77
N LEU A 107 4.93 -7.03 14.48
CA LEU A 107 3.86 -6.25 13.85
C LEU A 107 3.20 -7.05 12.74
N ALA A 108 1.89 -6.97 12.63
CA ALA A 108 1.11 -7.55 11.54
C ALA A 108 0.17 -6.51 10.95
N GLU A 109 0.18 -6.39 9.64
CA GLU A 109 -0.71 -5.50 8.88
C GLU A 109 -1.82 -6.27 8.18
N ASN A 110 -2.94 -5.60 7.96
CA ASN A 110 -4.05 -6.13 7.17
C ASN A 110 -4.59 -7.47 7.69
N ILE A 111 -4.87 -7.54 8.99
CA ILE A 111 -5.64 -8.65 9.58
C ILE A 111 -7.11 -8.43 9.19
N THR A 112 -7.57 -9.15 8.18
CA THR A 112 -8.92 -8.99 7.61
C THR A 112 -9.97 -9.91 8.22
N ASN A 113 -9.56 -10.94 8.96
CA ASN A 113 -10.49 -11.80 9.67
C ASN A 113 -10.97 -11.08 10.93
N ILE A 114 -12.29 -10.82 11.01
CA ILE A 114 -12.89 -10.04 12.09
C ILE A 114 -12.80 -10.73 13.46
N ASN A 115 -12.80 -12.06 13.49
CA ASN A 115 -12.71 -12.81 14.75
C ASN A 115 -11.29 -12.75 15.31
N ASP A 116 -10.27 -12.86 14.45
CA ASP A 116 -8.87 -12.72 14.84
C ASP A 116 -8.60 -11.29 15.32
N LEU A 117 -9.13 -10.29 14.61
CA LEU A 117 -9.02 -8.89 15.00
C LEU A 117 -9.63 -8.63 16.39
N ARG A 118 -10.84 -9.14 16.66
CA ARG A 118 -11.50 -9.01 17.96
C ARG A 118 -10.73 -9.72 19.07
N SER A 119 -10.17 -10.89 18.79
CA SER A 119 -9.32 -11.62 19.73
C SER A 119 -8.10 -10.78 20.13
N LEU A 120 -7.41 -10.18 19.17
CA LEU A 120 -6.26 -9.29 19.42
C LEU A 120 -6.67 -8.00 20.16
N GLN A 121 -7.84 -7.42 19.85
CA GLN A 121 -8.35 -6.23 20.54
C GLN A 121 -8.64 -6.45 22.01
N THR A 122 -9.03 -7.67 22.40
CA THR A 122 -9.36 -8.02 23.79
C THR A 122 -8.16 -8.48 24.59
N ASP A 123 -7.05 -8.80 23.95
CA ASP A 123 -5.81 -9.23 24.62
C ASP A 123 -4.96 -8.00 24.99
N PRO A 124 -4.66 -7.76 26.28
CA PRO A 124 -3.90 -6.61 26.73
C PRO A 124 -2.43 -6.59 26.27
N ASN A 125 -1.93 -7.69 25.74
CA ASN A 125 -0.56 -7.77 25.20
C ASN A 125 -0.43 -7.16 23.79
N PHE A 126 -1.54 -6.85 23.11
CA PHE A 126 -1.54 -6.32 21.77
C PHE A 126 -2.16 -4.92 21.70
N THR A 127 -1.58 -4.08 20.86
CA THR A 127 -2.18 -2.79 20.48
C THR A 127 -2.73 -2.91 19.07
N VAL A 128 -4.04 -2.76 18.92
CA VAL A 128 -4.71 -2.82 17.62
C VAL A 128 -5.11 -1.42 17.18
N THR A 129 -4.60 -1.00 16.03
CA THR A 129 -4.97 0.28 15.41
C THR A 129 -5.83 0.02 14.18
N ILE A 130 -7.01 0.61 14.14
CA ILE A 130 -7.90 0.58 12.98
C ILE A 130 -7.88 1.96 12.34
N ALA A 131 -7.31 2.05 11.14
CA ALA A 131 -7.29 3.28 10.37
C ALA A 131 -8.42 3.25 9.32
N ARG A 132 -9.19 4.34 9.26
CA ARG A 132 -10.15 4.53 8.17
C ARG A 132 -9.39 4.82 6.88
N GLY A 133 -9.58 3.96 5.88
CA GLY A 133 -8.97 4.11 4.57
C GLY A 133 -9.96 4.64 3.53
N VAL A 134 -9.45 4.85 2.33
CA VAL A 134 -10.23 5.23 1.14
C VAL A 134 -10.48 4.04 0.20
N ARG A 135 -10.20 2.83 0.68
CA ARG A 135 -10.39 1.61 -0.12
C ARG A 135 -11.86 1.28 -0.22
N THR A 136 -12.35 1.12 -1.44
CA THR A 136 -13.73 0.71 -1.73
C THR A 136 -13.72 -0.67 -2.36
N GLY A 137 -14.55 -1.58 -1.85
CA GLY A 137 -14.82 -2.86 -2.51
C GLY A 137 -15.68 -2.64 -3.75
N LEU A 138 -15.28 -3.20 -4.88
CA LEU A 138 -15.98 -3.03 -6.15
C LEU A 138 -16.25 -4.39 -6.79
N ALA A 139 -17.46 -4.56 -7.33
CA ALA A 139 -17.77 -5.66 -8.22
C ALA A 139 -17.62 -5.19 -9.67
N HIS A 140 -16.57 -5.65 -10.35
CA HIS A 140 -16.37 -5.36 -11.77
C HIS A 140 -17.25 -6.25 -12.63
N MET A 141 -18.14 -5.63 -13.42
CA MET A 141 -19.03 -6.34 -14.30
C MET A 141 -18.45 -6.42 -15.72
N ASN A 142 -18.38 -7.61 -16.31
CA ASN A 142 -17.96 -7.76 -17.69
C ASN A 142 -19.08 -7.30 -18.62
N VAL A 143 -18.91 -6.12 -19.19
CA VAL A 143 -19.88 -5.45 -20.08
C VAL A 143 -19.55 -5.62 -21.56
N ALA A 144 -18.54 -6.42 -21.93
CA ALA A 144 -18.18 -6.66 -23.32
C ALA A 144 -19.36 -7.22 -24.12
N GLU A 145 -19.39 -6.94 -25.42
CA GLU A 145 -20.40 -7.43 -26.32
C GLU A 145 -20.54 -8.97 -26.28
N GLY A 146 -21.77 -9.48 -26.28
CA GLY A 146 -22.06 -10.92 -26.17
C GLY A 146 -21.91 -11.49 -24.73
N LYS A 147 -21.54 -10.72 -23.73
CA LYS A 147 -21.53 -11.17 -22.34
C LYS A 147 -22.86 -10.90 -21.65
N LEU A 148 -23.19 -11.72 -20.64
CA LEU A 148 -24.49 -11.65 -19.94
C LEU A 148 -24.73 -10.24 -19.36
N LEU A 149 -23.70 -9.63 -18.77
CA LEU A 149 -23.78 -8.31 -18.14
C LEU A 149 -23.55 -7.14 -19.12
N SER A 150 -23.51 -7.38 -20.44
CA SER A 150 -23.65 -6.30 -21.43
C SER A 150 -25.05 -5.68 -21.40
N ASN A 151 -26.05 -6.43 -20.93
CA ASN A 151 -27.40 -5.93 -20.72
C ASN A 151 -27.50 -5.03 -19.49
N LYS A 152 -27.87 -3.75 -19.72
CA LYS A 152 -27.98 -2.74 -18.64
C LYS A 152 -29.01 -3.14 -17.58
N THR A 153 -30.14 -3.71 -17.97
CA THR A 153 -31.21 -4.10 -17.02
C THR A 153 -30.75 -5.19 -16.07
N LEU A 154 -29.97 -6.16 -16.58
CA LEU A 154 -29.37 -7.20 -15.71
C LEU A 154 -28.39 -6.60 -14.71
N ARG A 155 -27.55 -5.65 -15.11
CA ARG A 155 -26.67 -4.97 -14.16
C ARG A 155 -27.43 -4.23 -13.07
N GLN A 156 -28.50 -3.54 -13.44
CA GLN A 156 -29.37 -2.86 -12.46
C GLN A 156 -30.04 -3.86 -11.51
N ALA A 157 -30.53 -4.99 -12.02
CA ALA A 157 -31.10 -6.04 -11.17
C ALA A 157 -30.10 -6.62 -10.18
N VAL A 158 -28.86 -6.86 -10.62
CA VAL A 158 -27.78 -7.30 -9.71
C VAL A 158 -27.53 -6.28 -8.61
N LEU A 159 -27.40 -4.99 -8.95
CA LEU A 159 -27.17 -3.94 -7.95
C LEU A 159 -28.35 -3.81 -6.97
N MET A 160 -29.58 -3.95 -7.44
CA MET A 160 -30.77 -3.90 -6.56
C MET A 160 -30.91 -5.13 -5.64
N ALA A 161 -30.28 -6.24 -6.00
CA ALA A 161 -30.27 -7.46 -5.19
C ALA A 161 -29.17 -7.46 -4.11
N LEU A 162 -28.23 -6.51 -4.15
CA LEU A 162 -27.17 -6.39 -3.14
C LEU A 162 -27.69 -5.60 -1.93
N ASP A 163 -27.44 -6.13 -0.76
CA ASP A 163 -27.67 -5.46 0.52
C ASP A 163 -26.30 -5.02 1.07
N ASP A 164 -25.96 -3.76 0.82
CA ASP A 164 -24.65 -3.19 1.20
C ASP A 164 -24.42 -3.21 2.71
N GLU A 165 -25.46 -3.05 3.53
CA GLU A 165 -25.36 -3.06 4.99
C GLU A 165 -25.03 -4.45 5.49
N THR A 166 -25.75 -5.47 5.02
CA THR A 166 -25.45 -6.86 5.34
C THR A 166 -24.06 -7.27 4.85
N MET A 167 -23.69 -6.91 3.63
CA MET A 167 -22.35 -7.19 3.08
C MET A 167 -21.26 -6.55 3.93
N CYS A 168 -21.41 -5.28 4.31
CA CYS A 168 -20.46 -4.59 5.17
C CYS A 168 -20.35 -5.24 6.55
N SER A 169 -21.48 -5.62 7.17
CA SER A 169 -21.48 -6.26 8.48
C SER A 169 -20.78 -7.62 8.48
N VAL A 170 -20.95 -8.41 7.41
CA VAL A 170 -20.33 -9.74 7.27
C VAL A 170 -18.85 -9.66 6.91
N THR A 171 -18.46 -8.74 6.03
CA THR A 171 -17.08 -8.68 5.51
C THR A 171 -16.11 -7.94 6.43
N VAL A 172 -16.56 -6.86 7.06
CA VAL A 172 -15.70 -6.01 7.91
C VAL A 172 -16.24 -5.82 9.33
N GLY A 173 -17.26 -6.59 9.72
CA GLY A 173 -17.85 -6.55 11.06
C GLY A 173 -18.58 -5.24 11.39
N GLY A 174 -18.93 -4.43 10.37
CA GLY A 174 -19.58 -3.15 10.55
C GLY A 174 -18.63 -2.02 10.98
N LEU A 175 -17.31 -2.20 10.77
CA LEU A 175 -16.27 -1.22 11.12
C LEU A 175 -16.21 -0.05 10.13
#